data_43dd9271e3e27b21fc5dbb3322ee8ead
#
_entry.id   43dd9271e3e27b21fc5dbb3322ee8ead
#
_cell.length_a   1.000
_cell.length_b   1.000
_cell.length_c   1.000
_cell.angle_alpha   90.00
_cell.angle_beta   90.00
_cell.angle_gamma   90.00
#
_symmetry.space_group_name_H-M   'P 1'
#
loop_
_entity.id
_entity.type
_entity.pdbx_description
1 polymer ?
#
loop_
_entity_poly.entity_id
_entity_poly.type
_entity_poly.pdbx_seq_one_letter_code
_entity_poly.pdbx_strand_id
1 'polypeptide(L)'
;MLLARCDRRGDVMGMTPDTISLDETFASIGEHWQPRIVGELNGQHVKVAKLLGEFMWHHHEHEDELFLVHRGRFRMEFRDRVVEVGEGEMVVVPRGVEHRPVAEAEVELMLFEPAGTRNTGNIEDSPLTAPNGVRI
;
A
#
# COMPACT_ATOMS: atom_id res chain seq x y z
N MET A 1 -0.92 18.76 0.86
CA MET A 1 -0.32 18.09 -0.32
C MET A 1 -1.30 18.07 -1.46
N LEU A 2 -0.89 18.54 -2.62
CA LEU A 2 -1.74 18.55 -3.80
C LEU A 2 -1.37 17.39 -4.72
N LEU A 3 -2.33 16.49 -4.95
CA LEU A 3 -2.21 15.55 -6.05
C LEU A 3 -2.51 16.26 -7.35
N ALA A 4 -1.90 15.81 -8.46
CA ALA A 4 -2.23 16.33 -9.78
C ALA A 4 -3.73 16.12 -10.04
N ARG A 5 -4.39 17.16 -10.52
CA ARG A 5 -5.79 17.06 -10.89
C ARG A 5 -5.90 16.46 -12.28
N CYS A 6 -6.80 15.51 -12.41
CA CYS A 6 -7.11 14.90 -13.69
C CYS A 6 -8.54 15.24 -14.10
N ASP A 7 -8.78 15.31 -15.41
CA ASP A 7 -10.12 15.41 -15.95
C ASP A 7 -10.82 14.02 -15.91
N ARG A 8 -12.05 13.95 -16.43
CA ARG A 8 -12.84 12.71 -16.43
C ARG A 8 -12.22 11.60 -17.25
N ARG A 9 -11.26 11.90 -18.12
CA ARG A 9 -10.56 10.92 -18.93
C ARG A 9 -9.23 10.49 -18.30
N GLY A 10 -8.86 11.07 -17.16
CA GLY A 10 -7.60 10.83 -16.50
C GLY A 10 -6.47 11.75 -16.95
N ASP A 11 -6.76 12.72 -17.83
CA ASP A 11 -5.77 13.69 -18.30
C ASP A 11 -5.53 14.76 -17.23
N VAL A 12 -4.30 15.23 -17.14
CA VAL A 12 -3.93 16.30 -16.21
C VAL A 12 -4.58 17.62 -16.66
N MET A 13 -5.35 18.23 -15.77
CA MET A 13 -6.08 19.47 -16.04
C MET A 13 -5.22 20.70 -15.84
N GLY A 14 -4.35 21.02 -16.81
CA GLY A 14 -3.64 22.29 -16.86
C GLY A 14 -2.72 22.60 -15.70
N MET A 15 -2.33 21.58 -14.90
CA MET A 15 -1.40 21.73 -13.78
C MET A 15 -0.16 20.90 -14.00
N THR A 16 1.00 21.51 -13.76
CA THR A 16 2.25 20.78 -13.68
C THR A 16 2.27 20.00 -12.35
N PRO A 17 2.62 18.71 -12.38
CA PRO A 17 2.73 17.92 -11.14
C PRO A 17 3.81 18.49 -10.23
N ASP A 18 3.56 18.38 -8.94
CA ASP A 18 4.54 18.75 -7.91
C ASP A 18 5.11 17.51 -7.25
N THR A 19 6.19 17.68 -6.50
CA THR A 19 6.79 16.60 -5.72
C THR A 19 5.91 16.27 -4.52
N ILE A 20 6.01 15.02 -4.09
CA ILE A 20 5.37 14.54 -2.87
C ILE A 20 6.47 14.13 -1.91
N SER A 21 6.51 14.75 -0.74
CA SER A 21 7.45 14.35 0.30
C SER A 21 6.91 13.11 1.03
N LEU A 22 7.62 12.00 0.94
CA LEU A 22 7.23 10.80 1.66
C LEU A 22 7.31 10.99 3.17
N ASP A 23 8.34 11.67 3.64
CA ASP A 23 8.48 11.94 5.09
C ASP A 23 7.30 12.72 5.64
N GLU A 24 6.90 13.79 4.95
CA GLU A 24 5.74 14.59 5.36
C GLU A 24 4.44 13.80 5.27
N THR A 25 4.31 12.99 4.23
CA THR A 25 3.13 12.15 4.03
C THR A 25 2.98 11.15 5.16
N PHE A 26 4.03 10.41 5.49
CA PHE A 26 3.99 9.45 6.59
C PHE A 26 3.76 10.14 7.94
N ALA A 27 4.35 11.32 8.15
CA ALA A 27 4.14 12.08 9.39
C ALA A 27 2.67 12.46 9.60
N SER A 28 1.89 12.55 8.54
CA SER A 28 0.46 12.89 8.62
C SER A 28 -0.44 11.69 8.92
N ILE A 29 0.10 10.46 8.89
CA ILE A 29 -0.68 9.23 9.10
C ILE A 29 -0.61 8.83 10.57
N GLY A 30 -1.77 8.72 11.23
CA GLY A 30 -1.86 8.29 12.62
C GLY A 30 -2.36 6.86 12.80
N GLU A 31 -2.97 6.27 11.76
CA GLU A 31 -3.55 4.93 11.84
C GLU A 31 -2.64 3.88 11.24
N HIS A 32 -2.84 2.63 11.65
CA HIS A 32 -2.16 1.47 11.07
C HIS A 32 -3.10 0.68 10.15
N TRP A 33 -2.53 0.03 9.15
CA TRP A 33 -3.25 -0.85 8.22
C TRP A 33 -4.32 -0.13 7.39
N GLN A 34 -4.14 1.16 7.14
CA GLN A 34 -5.07 1.95 6.35
C GLN A 34 -4.36 2.64 5.19
N PRO A 35 -4.24 1.97 4.03
CA PRO A 35 -3.58 2.54 2.88
C PRO A 35 -4.24 3.83 2.38
N ARG A 36 -3.41 4.80 2.04
CA ARG A 36 -3.83 6.08 1.46
C ARG A 36 -3.21 6.24 0.09
N ILE A 37 -3.99 6.67 -0.87
CA ILE A 37 -3.53 6.90 -2.23
C ILE A 37 -2.78 8.23 -2.28
N VAL A 38 -1.54 8.21 -2.77
CA VAL A 38 -0.71 9.41 -2.95
C VAL A 38 -0.44 9.70 -4.42
N GLY A 39 -0.66 8.74 -5.30
CA GLY A 39 -0.46 8.93 -6.73
C GLY A 39 -1.16 7.85 -7.53
N GLU A 40 -1.31 8.11 -8.83
CA GLU A 40 -1.94 7.18 -9.74
C GLU A 40 -1.25 7.27 -11.10
N LEU A 41 -0.94 6.14 -11.68
CA LEU A 41 -0.34 6.06 -13.01
C LEU A 41 -0.73 4.74 -13.68
N ASN A 42 -1.13 4.84 -14.95
CA ASN A 42 -1.42 3.67 -15.80
C ASN A 42 -2.38 2.66 -15.16
N GLY A 43 -3.42 3.15 -14.47
CA GLY A 43 -4.39 2.29 -13.79
C GLY A 43 -3.90 1.68 -12.49
N GLN A 44 -2.71 2.07 -12.02
CA GLN A 44 -2.14 1.62 -10.75
C GLN A 44 -2.21 2.74 -9.72
N HIS A 45 -2.36 2.36 -8.46
CA HIS A 45 -2.26 3.30 -7.33
C HIS A 45 -0.93 3.15 -6.63
N VAL A 46 -0.30 4.28 -6.30
CA VAL A 46 0.77 4.34 -5.32
C VAL A 46 0.12 4.69 -3.99
N LYS A 47 0.29 3.82 -3.01
CA LYS A 47 -0.29 3.99 -1.68
C LYS A 47 0.80 4.02 -0.63
N VAL A 48 0.48 4.64 0.51
CA VAL A 48 1.32 4.62 1.70
C VAL A 48 0.49 4.11 2.88
N ALA A 49 1.13 3.36 3.76
CA ALA A 49 0.49 2.84 4.96
C ALA A 49 1.52 2.66 6.06
N LYS A 50 1.07 2.75 7.31
CA LYS A 50 1.88 2.35 8.45
C LYS A 50 1.43 0.98 8.93
N LEU A 51 2.41 0.13 9.22
CA LEU A 51 2.16 -1.23 9.72
C LEU A 51 2.61 -1.34 11.17
N LEU A 52 1.83 -2.05 11.98
CA LEU A 52 2.21 -2.44 13.33
C LEU A 52 1.39 -3.65 13.74
N GLY A 53 2.06 -4.70 14.21
CA GLY A 53 1.42 -5.95 14.61
C GLY A 53 1.21 -6.92 13.47
N GLU A 54 0.32 -7.85 13.67
CA GLU A 54 0.00 -8.89 12.69
C GLU A 54 -1.18 -8.48 11.84
N PHE A 55 -1.04 -8.66 10.53
CA PHE A 55 -2.17 -8.62 9.63
C PHE A 55 -2.80 -10.02 9.54
N MET A 56 -3.75 -10.20 8.64
CA MET A 56 -4.38 -11.49 8.43
C MET A 56 -3.82 -12.21 7.22
N TRP A 57 -3.96 -13.53 7.19
CA TRP A 57 -3.71 -14.33 6.00
C TRP A 57 -4.76 -13.99 4.95
N HIS A 58 -4.31 -13.65 3.74
CA HIS A 58 -5.19 -13.32 2.63
C HIS A 58 -4.45 -13.47 1.31
N HIS A 59 -5.19 -13.37 0.22
CA HIS A 59 -4.63 -13.30 -1.14
C HIS A 59 -5.46 -12.35 -1.99
N HIS A 60 -4.88 -11.89 -3.08
CA HIS A 60 -5.59 -11.10 -4.09
C HIS A 60 -5.73 -11.95 -5.35
N GLU A 61 -6.96 -12.22 -5.78
CA GLU A 61 -7.18 -13.11 -6.92
C GLU A 61 -6.71 -12.53 -8.25
N HIS A 62 -6.81 -11.21 -8.41
CA HIS A 62 -6.60 -10.55 -9.69
C HIS A 62 -5.50 -9.50 -9.68
N GLU A 63 -4.86 -9.26 -8.53
CA GLU A 63 -3.88 -8.19 -8.40
C GLU A 63 -2.55 -8.71 -7.90
N ASP A 64 -1.48 -8.27 -8.57
CA ASP A 64 -0.12 -8.36 -8.03
C ASP A 64 0.09 -7.14 -7.13
N GLU A 65 0.86 -7.30 -6.05
CA GLU A 65 1.15 -6.20 -5.13
C GLU A 65 2.64 -6.03 -4.94
N LEU A 66 3.11 -4.79 -5.07
CA LEU A 66 4.48 -4.45 -4.70
C LEU A 66 4.48 -3.78 -3.33
N PHE A 67 5.35 -4.25 -2.45
CA PHE A 67 5.61 -3.68 -1.12
C PHE A 67 7.02 -3.14 -1.11
N LEU A 68 7.19 -1.86 -0.73
CA LEU A 68 8.49 -1.22 -0.59
C LEU A 68 8.57 -0.55 0.77
N VAL A 69 9.58 -0.90 1.56
CA VAL A 69 9.75 -0.30 2.89
C VAL A 69 10.48 1.02 2.77
N HIS A 70 9.85 2.08 3.29
CA HIS A 70 10.46 3.40 3.42
C HIS A 70 11.27 3.49 4.71
N ARG A 71 10.69 3.07 5.84
CA ARG A 71 11.36 3.01 7.15
C ARG A 71 10.91 1.79 7.93
N GLY A 72 11.84 1.21 8.66
CA GLY A 72 11.55 0.07 9.50
C GLY A 72 11.80 -1.24 8.79
N ARG A 73 11.17 -2.28 9.30
CA ARG A 73 11.33 -3.65 8.81
C ARG A 73 10.10 -4.45 9.14
N PHE A 74 9.65 -5.28 8.21
CA PHE A 74 8.58 -6.24 8.47
C PHE A 74 8.93 -7.59 7.86
N ARG A 75 8.22 -8.63 8.31
CA ARG A 75 8.32 -9.93 7.64
C ARG A 75 7.05 -10.20 6.85
N MET A 76 7.23 -10.64 5.63
CA MET A 76 6.14 -11.14 4.81
C MET A 76 6.12 -12.66 4.99
N GLU A 77 5.07 -13.16 5.61
CA GLU A 77 4.88 -14.59 5.80
C GLU A 77 4.12 -15.19 4.63
N PHE A 78 4.72 -16.20 4.02
CA PHE A 78 4.07 -17.08 3.05
C PHE A 78 3.86 -18.44 3.70
N ARG A 79 3.02 -19.28 3.12
CA ARG A 79 2.76 -20.59 3.72
C ARG A 79 4.00 -21.48 3.83
N ASP A 80 4.93 -21.32 2.91
CA ASP A 80 6.13 -22.14 2.80
C ASP A 80 7.41 -21.46 3.28
N ARG A 81 7.39 -20.14 3.52
CA ARG A 81 8.58 -19.40 3.94
C ARG A 81 8.23 -18.04 4.50
N VAL A 82 9.23 -17.42 5.15
CA VAL A 82 9.15 -16.05 5.63
C VAL A 82 10.24 -15.23 4.93
N VAL A 83 9.87 -14.05 4.46
CA VAL A 83 10.80 -13.12 3.83
C VAL A 83 10.83 -11.84 4.65
N GLU A 84 12.01 -11.41 5.08
CA GLU A 84 12.16 -10.11 5.74
C GLU A 84 12.37 -9.03 4.70
N VAL A 85 11.70 -7.89 4.90
CA VAL A 85 11.79 -6.72 4.03
C VAL A 85 12.20 -5.52 4.89
N GLY A 86 13.38 -4.99 4.66
CA GLY A 86 13.93 -3.84 5.40
C GLY A 86 13.93 -2.57 4.57
N GLU A 87 14.47 -1.52 5.14
CA GLU A 87 14.49 -0.20 4.49
C GLU A 87 15.13 -0.27 3.10
N GLY A 88 14.44 0.31 2.12
CA GLY A 88 14.89 0.33 0.73
C GLY A 88 14.72 -0.99 0.00
N GLU A 89 14.16 -2.00 0.66
CA GLU A 89 13.90 -3.30 0.04
C GLU A 89 12.45 -3.43 -0.37
N MET A 90 12.19 -4.26 -1.36
CA MET A 90 10.85 -4.49 -1.86
C MET A 90 10.58 -5.97 -2.12
N VAL A 91 9.31 -6.33 -2.12
CA VAL A 91 8.85 -7.65 -2.51
C VAL A 91 7.60 -7.50 -3.37
N VAL A 92 7.50 -8.27 -4.43
CA VAL A 92 6.28 -8.34 -5.24
C VAL A 92 5.57 -9.64 -4.91
N VAL A 93 4.33 -9.53 -4.44
CA VAL A 93 3.48 -10.69 -4.16
C VAL A 93 2.60 -10.93 -5.38
N PRO A 94 2.78 -12.05 -6.09
CA PRO A 94 1.93 -12.35 -7.24
C PRO A 94 0.49 -12.63 -6.82
N ARG A 95 -0.44 -12.38 -7.74
CA ARG A 95 -1.85 -12.72 -7.53
C ARG A 95 -2.02 -14.19 -7.13
N GLY A 96 -2.95 -14.45 -6.25
CA GLY A 96 -3.26 -15.79 -5.79
C GLY A 96 -2.37 -16.32 -4.67
N VAL A 97 -1.26 -15.65 -4.37
CA VAL A 97 -0.33 -16.12 -3.33
C VAL A 97 -0.80 -15.66 -1.95
N GLU A 98 -1.08 -16.61 -1.07
CA GLU A 98 -1.45 -16.30 0.31
C GLU A 98 -0.27 -15.72 1.08
N HIS A 99 -0.52 -14.65 1.81
CA HIS A 99 0.51 -13.94 2.56
C HIS A 99 -0.07 -13.23 3.78
N ARG A 100 0.83 -12.94 4.73
CA ARG A 100 0.50 -12.19 5.95
C ARG A 100 1.67 -11.30 6.32
N PRO A 101 1.55 -9.97 6.24
CA PRO A 101 2.57 -9.06 6.76
C PRO A 101 2.50 -9.01 8.29
N VAL A 102 3.68 -8.98 8.92
CA VAL A 102 3.81 -8.87 10.37
C VAL A 102 4.92 -7.87 10.69
N ALA A 103 4.60 -6.85 11.47
CA ALA A 103 5.52 -5.78 11.86
C ALA A 103 5.62 -5.71 13.39
N GLU A 104 6.78 -6.01 13.95
CA GLU A 104 6.98 -5.96 15.39
C GLU A 104 7.14 -4.53 15.92
N ALA A 105 7.61 -3.62 15.07
CA ALA A 105 7.66 -2.19 15.32
C ALA A 105 7.05 -1.46 14.13
N GLU A 106 6.70 -0.19 14.29
CA GLU A 106 6.05 0.58 13.23
C GLU A 106 6.89 0.63 11.96
N VAL A 107 6.25 0.38 10.83
CA VAL A 107 6.85 0.40 9.51
C VAL A 107 6.13 1.42 8.64
N GLU A 108 6.91 2.20 7.88
CA GLU A 108 6.40 3.05 6.82
C GLU A 108 6.53 2.31 5.49
N LEU A 109 5.40 2.01 4.88
CA LEU A 109 5.32 1.16 3.70
C LEU A 109 4.71 1.89 2.51
N MET A 110 5.30 1.67 1.35
CA MET A 110 4.69 2.03 0.07
C MET A 110 4.16 0.78 -0.61
N LEU A 111 2.98 0.93 -1.22
CA LEU A 111 2.34 -0.11 -2.01
C LEU A 111 2.16 0.41 -3.43
N PHE A 112 2.34 -0.48 -4.40
CA PHE A 112 2.04 -0.20 -5.79
C PHE A 112 1.20 -1.35 -6.31
N GLU A 113 -0.05 -1.06 -6.70
CA GLU A 113 -1.04 -2.08 -7.01
C GLU A 113 -2.15 -1.53 -7.90
N PRO A 114 -2.91 -2.38 -8.60
CA PRO A 114 -4.02 -1.91 -9.41
C PRO A 114 -5.02 -1.09 -8.60
N ALA A 115 -5.58 -0.06 -9.21
CA ALA A 115 -6.65 0.73 -8.61
C ALA A 115 -7.81 -0.17 -8.19
N GLY A 116 -8.36 0.08 -7.01
CA GLY A 116 -9.46 -0.70 -6.48
C GLY A 116 -9.08 -1.95 -5.68
N THR A 117 -7.79 -2.22 -5.50
CA THR A 117 -7.35 -3.37 -4.69
C THR A 117 -7.77 -3.20 -3.24
N ARG A 118 -8.49 -4.20 -2.70
CA ARG A 118 -8.89 -4.22 -1.29
C ARG A 118 -7.70 -4.65 -0.44
N ASN A 119 -7.41 -3.93 0.64
CA ASN A 119 -6.23 -4.24 1.46
C ASN A 119 -6.26 -5.65 2.07
N THR A 120 -7.43 -6.19 2.36
CA THR A 120 -7.59 -7.56 2.90
C THR A 120 -7.89 -8.60 1.82
N GLY A 121 -7.74 -8.25 0.55
CA GLY A 121 -7.88 -9.17 -0.58
C GLY A 121 -9.20 -9.91 -0.61
N ASN A 122 -9.14 -11.23 -0.51
CA ASN A 122 -10.30 -12.11 -0.53
C ASN A 122 -11.17 -12.04 0.73
N ILE A 123 -10.70 -11.40 1.78
CA ILE A 123 -11.48 -11.19 3.01
C ILE A 123 -12.28 -9.92 2.85
N GLU A 124 -13.59 -10.04 2.68
CA GLU A 124 -14.45 -8.90 2.32
C GLU A 124 -14.77 -7.98 3.49
N ASP A 125 -14.81 -8.54 4.70
CA ASP A 125 -15.15 -7.78 5.89
C ASP A 125 -14.39 -8.30 7.10
N SER A 126 -13.60 -7.43 7.70
CA SER A 126 -12.84 -7.73 8.91
C SER A 126 -12.51 -6.42 9.64
N PRO A 127 -12.08 -6.49 10.91
CA PRO A 127 -11.62 -5.28 11.62
C PRO A 127 -10.45 -4.58 10.94
N LEU A 128 -9.69 -5.28 10.10
CA LEU A 128 -8.53 -4.74 9.39
C LEU A 128 -8.85 -4.27 7.96
N THR A 129 -10.06 -4.52 7.47
CA THR A 129 -10.46 -4.06 6.13
C THR A 129 -10.63 -2.54 6.13
N ALA A 130 -9.80 -1.85 5.35
CA ALA A 130 -9.83 -0.41 5.24
C ALA A 130 -10.78 0.05 4.12
N PRO A 131 -11.33 1.27 4.22
CA PRO A 131 -12.06 1.86 3.11
C PRO A 131 -11.19 1.92 1.86
N ASN A 132 -11.75 1.55 0.72
CA ASN A 132 -11.03 1.56 -0.56
C ASN A 132 -11.03 2.97 -1.16
N GLY A 133 -9.94 3.33 -1.81
CA GLY A 133 -9.84 4.57 -2.57
C GLY A 133 -9.68 5.84 -1.73
N VAL A 134 -9.25 5.75 -0.49
CA VAL A 134 -9.01 6.94 0.35
C VAL A 134 -7.73 7.64 -0.10
N ARG A 135 -7.86 8.91 -0.42
CA ARG A 135 -6.73 9.76 -0.84
C ARG A 135 -6.22 10.61 0.31
N ILE A 136 -4.94 10.89 0.25
CA ILE A 136 -4.32 11.78 1.22
C ILE A 136 -4.36 13.23 0.72
#